data_d5ba660178ff4d8739a1d348fe6ebab5
#
_entry.id   d5ba660178ff4d8739a1d348fe6ebab5
#
_cell.length_a   1.000
_cell.length_b   1.000
_cell.length_c   1.000
_cell.angle_alpha   90.00
_cell.angle_beta   90.00
_cell.angle_gamma   90.00
#
_symmetry.space_group_name_H-M   'P 1'
#
loop_
_entity.id
_entity.type
_entity.pdbx_description
1 polymer ?
#
loop_
_entity_poly.entity_id
_entity_poly.type
_entity_poly.pdbx_seq_one_letter_code
_entity_poly.pdbx_strand_id
1 'polypeptide(L)'
;MSSKFVRDSILDFLKTEVPQETIIDLTAQFEELEDLLEHNDITLNDDWIGVQFLGNEEIPVSIQSQNNKGCFREIGAIYLHIVAVSQLGGHKAILTRAEALRDKFRGRRINNTVIIEQVGPPNFGEGITLNFESGFTAAAITIFYRRDLDL
;
A
#
# COMPACT_ATOMS: atom_id res chain seq x y z
N MET A 1 12.42 4.43 -0.04
CA MET A 1 11.53 3.81 0.97
C MET A 1 10.71 4.90 1.63
N SER A 2 9.42 4.69 1.79
CA SER A 2 8.55 5.66 2.45
C SER A 2 8.97 5.87 3.91
N SER A 3 8.75 7.08 4.42
CA SER A 3 9.08 7.39 5.80
C SER A 3 8.28 6.53 6.78
N LYS A 4 8.80 6.35 7.98
CA LYS A 4 8.12 5.59 9.03
C LYS A 4 6.72 6.15 9.32
N PHE A 5 6.60 7.48 9.34
CA PHE A 5 5.31 8.12 9.57
C PHE A 5 4.27 7.73 8.51
N VAL A 6 4.65 7.77 7.23
CA VAL A 6 3.75 7.39 6.13
C VAL A 6 3.38 5.91 6.24
N ARG A 7 4.35 5.05 6.48
CA ARG A 7 4.10 3.61 6.62
C ARG A 7 3.12 3.31 7.74
N ASP A 8 3.36 3.87 8.92
CA ASP A 8 2.48 3.67 10.08
C ASP A 8 1.08 4.23 9.81
N SER A 9 0.98 5.41 9.20
CA SER A 9 -0.30 6.03 8.87
C SER A 9 -1.13 5.18 7.90
N ILE A 10 -0.50 4.65 6.86
CA ILE A 10 -1.18 3.81 5.88
C ILE A 10 -1.62 2.48 6.48
N LEU A 11 -0.76 1.85 7.27
CA LEU A 11 -1.10 0.58 7.91
C LEU A 11 -2.25 0.74 8.91
N ASP A 12 -2.23 1.80 9.71
CA ASP A 12 -3.31 2.10 10.66
C ASP A 12 -4.62 2.42 9.93
N PHE A 13 -4.54 3.18 8.83
CA PHE A 13 -5.72 3.48 8.01
C PHE A 13 -6.36 2.19 7.48
N LEU A 14 -5.56 1.28 6.95
CA LEU A 14 -6.06 0.01 6.43
C LEU A 14 -6.70 -0.84 7.53
N LYS A 15 -6.08 -0.93 8.69
CA LYS A 15 -6.63 -1.68 9.82
C LYS A 15 -7.95 -1.10 10.32
N THR A 16 -8.12 0.21 10.21
CA THR A 16 -9.35 0.89 10.60
C THR A 16 -10.46 0.74 9.58
N GLU A 17 -10.13 0.91 8.29
CA GLU A 17 -11.13 0.92 7.20
C GLU A 17 -11.55 -0.48 6.74
N VAL A 18 -10.65 -1.44 6.85
CA VAL A 18 -10.91 -2.83 6.45
C VAL A 18 -10.48 -3.80 7.56
N PRO A 19 -11.11 -3.71 8.74
CA PRO A 19 -10.71 -4.51 9.91
C PRO A 19 -10.89 -6.01 9.71
N GLN A 20 -11.72 -6.42 8.75
CA GLN A 20 -11.94 -7.81 8.41
C GLN A 20 -10.82 -8.42 7.56
N GLU A 21 -9.97 -7.58 6.97
CA GLU A 21 -8.87 -8.04 6.13
C GLU A 21 -7.59 -8.24 6.93
N THR A 22 -6.81 -9.22 6.52
CA THR A 22 -5.46 -9.42 7.04
C THR A 22 -4.49 -8.55 6.27
N ILE A 23 -3.80 -7.64 6.96
CA ILE A 23 -2.88 -6.68 6.35
C ILE A 23 -1.44 -7.12 6.62
N ILE A 24 -0.65 -7.26 5.57
CA ILE A 24 0.75 -7.66 5.66
C ILE A 24 1.62 -6.56 5.06
N ASP A 25 2.63 -6.13 5.81
CA ASP A 25 3.66 -5.23 5.31
C ASP A 25 4.72 -6.05 4.55
N LEU A 26 4.69 -5.96 3.23
CA LEU A 26 5.62 -6.68 2.35
C LEU A 26 7.01 -6.03 2.27
N THR A 27 7.18 -4.86 2.87
CA THR A 27 8.48 -4.20 2.92
C THR A 27 9.38 -4.78 4.00
N ALA A 28 8.85 -5.60 4.89
CA ALA A 28 9.67 -6.35 5.84
C ALA A 28 10.61 -7.28 5.08
N GLN A 29 11.84 -7.44 5.58
CA GLN A 29 12.87 -8.22 4.91
C GLN A 29 12.63 -9.72 5.09
N PHE A 30 11.85 -10.29 4.20
CA PHE A 30 11.70 -11.73 4.08
C PHE A 30 12.23 -12.16 2.72
N GLU A 31 13.00 -13.23 2.69
CA GLU A 31 13.63 -13.71 1.45
C GLU A 31 12.61 -14.36 0.53
N GLU A 32 11.58 -14.99 1.08
CA GLU A 32 10.57 -15.71 0.32
C GLU A 32 9.17 -15.38 0.81
N LEU A 33 8.20 -15.41 -0.10
CA LEU A 33 6.80 -15.18 0.22
C LEU A 33 6.26 -16.21 1.24
N GLU A 34 6.70 -17.45 1.13
CA GLU A 34 6.29 -18.52 2.05
C GLU A 34 6.66 -18.21 3.50
N ASP A 35 7.88 -17.70 3.72
CA ASP A 35 8.35 -17.31 5.06
C ASP A 35 7.52 -16.15 5.62
N LEU A 36 7.18 -15.19 4.76
CA LEU A 36 6.34 -14.06 5.13
C LEU A 36 4.95 -14.52 5.57
N LEU A 37 4.34 -15.42 4.82
CA LEU A 37 3.00 -15.94 5.13
C LEU A 37 3.03 -16.76 6.42
N GLU A 38 4.00 -17.60 6.61
CA GLU A 38 4.16 -18.39 7.83
C GLU A 38 4.35 -17.51 9.06
N HIS A 39 5.17 -16.46 8.95
CA HIS A 39 5.39 -15.52 10.03
C HIS A 39 4.11 -14.77 10.45
N ASN A 40 3.18 -14.55 9.53
CA ASN A 40 1.91 -13.88 9.78
C ASN A 40 0.74 -14.85 9.99
N ASP A 41 1.01 -16.14 10.18
CA ASP A 41 0.01 -17.19 10.37
C ASP A 41 -1.01 -17.29 9.22
N ILE A 42 -0.58 -17.02 8.00
CA ILE A 42 -1.43 -17.08 6.82
C ILE A 42 -1.24 -18.42 6.11
N THR A 43 -2.35 -19.08 5.85
CA THR A 43 -2.36 -20.33 5.08
C THR A 43 -2.71 -20.05 3.61
N LEU A 44 -2.55 -21.06 2.76
CA LEU A 44 -2.91 -20.99 1.34
C LEU A 44 -4.43 -20.80 1.11
N ASN A 45 -5.24 -20.88 2.16
CA ASN A 45 -6.69 -20.74 2.08
C ASN A 45 -7.19 -19.37 2.53
N ASP A 46 -6.28 -18.47 2.94
CA ASP A 46 -6.65 -17.17 3.46
C ASP A 46 -6.49 -16.08 2.41
N ASP A 47 -7.46 -15.17 2.36
CA ASP A 47 -7.34 -13.93 1.61
C ASP A 47 -6.59 -12.90 2.45
N TRP A 48 -5.80 -12.06 1.80
CA TRP A 48 -5.04 -11.02 2.49
C TRP A 48 -4.73 -9.83 1.59
N ILE A 49 -4.30 -8.74 2.20
CA ILE A 49 -3.84 -7.53 1.50
C ILE A 49 -2.38 -7.30 1.85
N GLY A 50 -1.54 -7.27 0.84
CA GLY A 50 -0.13 -6.93 0.98
C GLY A 50 0.11 -5.46 0.70
N VAL A 51 0.92 -4.80 1.53
CA VAL A 51 1.30 -3.40 1.37
C VAL A 51 2.78 -3.33 1.07
N GLN A 52 3.11 -2.82 -0.10
CA GLN A 52 4.49 -2.62 -0.51
C GLN A 52 4.77 -1.14 -0.66
N PHE A 53 5.66 -0.62 0.18
CA PHE A 53 6.08 0.78 0.12
C PHE A 53 7.23 0.91 -0.87
N LEU A 54 7.02 1.74 -1.88
CA LEU A 54 8.04 2.03 -2.87
C LEU A 54 8.95 3.15 -2.40
N GLY A 55 9.99 3.41 -3.15
CA GLY A 55 10.88 4.51 -2.87
C GLY A 55 10.15 5.84 -2.87
N ASN A 56 10.59 6.75 -2.02
CA ASN A 56 10.08 8.10 -1.95
C ASN A 56 11.17 9.09 -2.32
N GLU A 57 10.75 10.30 -2.63
CA GLU A 57 11.60 11.42 -2.94
C GLU A 57 11.17 12.62 -2.10
N GLU A 58 12.13 13.37 -1.57
CA GLU A 58 11.88 14.65 -0.93
C GLU A 58 12.34 15.78 -1.83
N ILE A 59 11.43 16.71 -2.10
CA ILE A 59 11.73 17.87 -2.92
C ILE A 59 11.46 19.17 -2.13
N PRO A 60 12.29 20.20 -2.30
CA PRO A 60 12.01 21.49 -1.69
C PRO A 60 10.85 22.17 -2.42
N VAL A 61 9.85 22.63 -1.68
CA VAL A 61 8.70 23.37 -2.22
C VAL A 61 8.71 24.83 -1.85
N SER A 62 9.54 25.22 -0.89
CA SER A 62 9.81 26.63 -0.63
C SER A 62 11.27 26.82 -0.23
N ILE A 63 11.86 27.88 -0.74
CA ILE A 63 13.28 28.18 -0.55
C ILE A 63 13.49 29.08 0.67
N GLN A 64 12.41 29.67 1.18
CA GLN A 64 12.51 30.60 2.30
C GLN A 64 11.64 30.19 3.45
N SER A 65 12.26 29.98 4.58
CA SER A 65 11.60 30.10 5.86
C SER A 65 12.35 31.13 6.69
N GLN A 66 11.67 31.75 7.63
CA GLN A 66 12.25 32.71 8.55
C GLN A 66 13.38 32.11 9.39
N ASN A 67 13.51 30.80 9.43
CA ASN A 67 14.49 30.06 10.21
C ASN A 67 15.52 29.32 9.36
N ASN A 68 15.67 29.66 8.07
CA ASN A 68 16.51 28.95 7.10
C ASN A 68 16.19 27.45 6.96
N LYS A 69 15.01 27.06 7.37
CA LYS A 69 14.50 25.71 7.18
C LYS A 69 13.42 25.77 6.12
N GLY A 70 13.62 25.10 5.02
CA GLY A 70 12.63 25.08 3.95
C GLY A 70 11.44 24.17 4.27
N CYS A 71 10.41 24.32 3.49
CA CYS A 71 9.33 23.35 3.43
C CYS A 71 9.69 22.29 2.38
N PHE A 72 9.62 21.02 2.76
CA PHE A 72 9.90 19.91 1.87
C PHE A 72 8.64 19.11 1.63
N ARG A 73 8.59 18.48 0.48
CA ARG A 73 7.51 17.57 0.12
C ARG A 73 8.08 16.17 -0.09
N GLU A 74 7.57 15.23 0.68
CA GLU A 74 7.78 13.82 0.42
C GLU A 74 6.72 13.36 -0.58
N ILE A 75 7.16 12.75 -1.68
CA ILE A 75 6.28 12.11 -2.66
C ILE A 75 6.69 10.65 -2.79
N GLY A 76 5.73 9.79 -2.95
CA GLY A 76 6.01 8.37 -3.08
C GLY A 76 4.83 7.60 -3.60
N ALA A 77 5.01 6.30 -3.66
CA ALA A 77 3.99 5.38 -4.13
C ALA A 77 3.92 4.15 -3.24
N ILE A 78 2.74 3.57 -3.20
CA ILE A 78 2.43 2.37 -2.45
C ILE A 78 1.72 1.42 -3.39
N TYR A 79 2.12 0.15 -3.40
CA TYR A 79 1.35 -0.91 -4.04
C TYR A 79 0.53 -1.64 -2.99
N LEU A 80 -0.75 -1.77 -3.26
CA LEU A 80 -1.65 -2.63 -2.50
C LEU A 80 -1.92 -3.88 -3.34
N HIS A 81 -1.57 -5.02 -2.80
CA HIS A 81 -1.81 -6.32 -3.42
C HIS A 81 -3.02 -6.94 -2.78
N ILE A 82 -4.11 -7.06 -3.52
CA ILE A 82 -5.31 -7.74 -3.07
C ILE A 82 -5.18 -9.19 -3.50
N VAL A 83 -4.96 -10.07 -2.53
CA VAL A 83 -4.69 -11.48 -2.78
C VAL A 83 -5.88 -12.32 -2.35
N ALA A 84 -6.30 -13.22 -3.22
CA ALA A 84 -7.39 -14.12 -2.95
C ALA A 84 -7.03 -15.55 -3.38
N VAL A 85 -7.67 -16.52 -2.73
CA VAL A 85 -7.56 -17.91 -3.15
C VAL A 85 -8.23 -18.07 -4.51
N SER A 86 -7.49 -18.58 -5.48
CA SER A 86 -7.94 -18.65 -6.88
C SER A 86 -9.21 -19.48 -7.11
N GLN A 87 -9.60 -20.31 -6.16
CA GLN A 87 -10.78 -21.15 -6.25
C GLN A 87 -12.09 -20.46 -5.83
N LEU A 88 -11.99 -19.27 -5.18
CA LEU A 88 -13.14 -18.57 -4.63
C LEU A 88 -13.47 -17.31 -5.42
N GLY A 89 -14.28 -17.45 -6.46
CA GLY A 89 -14.83 -16.31 -7.18
C GLY A 89 -13.94 -15.67 -8.25
N GLY A 90 -12.69 -16.09 -8.36
CA GLY A 90 -11.79 -15.64 -9.42
C GLY A 90 -11.58 -14.13 -9.48
N HIS A 91 -11.36 -13.63 -10.68
CA HIS A 91 -11.04 -12.21 -10.93
C HIS A 91 -12.15 -11.24 -10.51
N LYS A 92 -13.40 -11.65 -10.62
CA LYS A 92 -14.52 -10.78 -10.26
C LYS A 92 -14.54 -10.43 -8.77
N ALA A 93 -14.29 -11.40 -7.89
CA ALA A 93 -14.23 -11.18 -6.46
C ALA A 93 -13.07 -10.25 -6.09
N ILE A 94 -11.92 -10.44 -6.71
CA ILE A 94 -10.75 -9.60 -6.51
C ILE A 94 -11.01 -8.18 -6.98
N LEU A 95 -11.61 -8.01 -8.16
CA LEU A 95 -11.94 -6.68 -8.69
C LEU A 95 -12.91 -5.94 -7.77
N THR A 96 -13.91 -6.62 -7.23
CA THR A 96 -14.85 -6.03 -6.29
C THR A 96 -14.14 -5.52 -5.04
N ARG A 97 -13.26 -6.33 -4.46
CA ARG A 97 -12.46 -5.93 -3.29
C ARG A 97 -11.52 -4.78 -3.63
N ALA A 98 -10.86 -4.83 -4.78
CA ALA A 98 -9.94 -3.81 -5.24
C ALA A 98 -10.64 -2.46 -5.46
N GLU A 99 -11.80 -2.46 -6.10
CA GLU A 99 -12.58 -1.24 -6.32
C GLU A 99 -13.07 -0.64 -4.99
N ALA A 100 -13.53 -1.47 -4.06
CA ALA A 100 -13.94 -1.01 -2.73
C ALA A 100 -12.78 -0.37 -1.97
N LEU A 101 -11.60 -0.97 -2.04
CA LEU A 101 -10.40 -0.44 -1.40
C LEU A 101 -9.93 0.86 -2.07
N ARG A 102 -9.97 0.91 -3.38
CA ARG A 102 -9.64 2.10 -4.16
C ARG A 102 -10.52 3.29 -3.76
N ASP A 103 -11.81 3.07 -3.60
CA ASP A 103 -12.75 4.12 -3.20
C ASP A 103 -12.44 4.67 -1.80
N LYS A 104 -11.93 3.84 -0.91
CA LYS A 104 -11.56 4.28 0.44
C LYS A 104 -10.35 5.22 0.44
N PHE A 105 -9.42 5.05 -0.49
CA PHE A 105 -8.23 5.88 -0.59
C PHE A 105 -8.45 7.15 -1.41
N ARG A 106 -9.36 7.11 -2.37
CA ARG A 106 -9.54 8.20 -3.33
C ARG A 106 -9.93 9.50 -2.63
N GLY A 107 -9.12 10.55 -2.84
CA GLY A 107 -9.38 11.88 -2.28
C GLY A 107 -9.16 11.98 -0.78
N ARG A 108 -8.53 11.02 -0.15
CA ARG A 108 -8.33 11.01 1.30
C ARG A 108 -7.10 11.79 1.73
N ARG A 109 -7.24 12.38 2.89
CA ARG A 109 -6.12 12.89 3.69
C ARG A 109 -6.00 11.98 4.91
N ILE A 110 -4.91 11.25 4.98
CA ILE A 110 -4.68 10.27 6.04
C ILE A 110 -3.83 10.90 7.12
N ASN A 111 -4.26 10.78 8.38
CA ASN A 111 -3.55 11.31 9.53
C ASN A 111 -3.21 12.81 9.39
N ASN A 112 -4.11 13.56 8.75
CA ASN A 112 -4.06 15.01 8.51
C ASN A 112 -2.93 15.51 7.60
N THR A 113 -1.93 14.68 7.28
CA THR A 113 -0.74 15.14 6.55
C THR A 113 -0.42 14.36 5.30
N VAL A 114 -0.82 13.10 5.22
CA VAL A 114 -0.60 12.28 4.04
C VAL A 114 -1.76 12.45 3.07
N ILE A 115 -1.51 13.09 1.95
CA ILE A 115 -2.53 13.38 0.94
C ILE A 115 -2.42 12.35 -0.17
N ILE A 116 -3.51 11.66 -0.43
CA ILE A 116 -3.59 10.72 -1.54
C ILE A 116 -3.90 11.49 -2.81
N GLU A 117 -2.94 11.56 -3.71
CA GLU A 117 -3.07 12.32 -4.95
C GLU A 117 -3.76 11.55 -6.05
N GLN A 118 -3.43 10.26 -6.17
CA GLN A 118 -3.94 9.43 -7.24
C GLN A 118 -4.01 7.98 -6.81
N VAL A 119 -5.09 7.32 -7.18
CA VAL A 119 -5.26 5.88 -7.01
C VAL A 119 -5.50 5.28 -8.38
N GLY A 120 -4.57 4.46 -8.84
CA GLY A 120 -4.67 3.80 -10.14
C GLY A 120 -5.71 2.71 -10.18
N PRO A 121 -6.11 2.27 -11.37
CA PRO A 121 -7.02 1.13 -11.52
C PRO A 121 -6.33 -0.17 -11.10
N PRO A 122 -7.11 -1.20 -10.72
CA PRO A 122 -6.55 -2.51 -10.43
C PRO A 122 -5.87 -3.13 -11.65
N ASN A 123 -4.70 -3.70 -11.45
CA ASN A 123 -3.94 -4.39 -12.47
C ASN A 123 -3.65 -5.82 -12.05
N PHE A 124 -3.79 -6.75 -12.96
CA PHE A 124 -3.45 -8.15 -12.74
C PHE A 124 -2.06 -8.43 -13.34
N GLY A 125 -1.15 -8.92 -12.50
CA GLY A 125 0.12 -9.48 -12.97
C GLY A 125 1.19 -8.49 -13.38
N GLU A 126 1.03 -7.18 -13.21
CA GLU A 126 2.03 -6.20 -13.58
C GLU A 126 2.77 -5.61 -12.38
N GLY A 127 4.06 -5.38 -12.58
CA GLY A 127 4.87 -4.51 -11.74
C GLY A 127 5.32 -5.09 -10.43
N ILE A 128 5.07 -6.35 -10.17
CA ILE A 128 5.35 -6.91 -8.87
C ILE A 128 6.04 -8.24 -9.01
N THR A 129 7.20 -8.33 -8.40
CA THR A 129 7.97 -9.55 -8.27
C THR A 129 7.46 -10.43 -7.13
N LEU A 130 6.16 -10.49 -6.93
CA LEU A 130 5.60 -11.49 -6.05
C LEU A 130 5.30 -12.72 -6.88
N ASN A 131 6.16 -13.70 -6.72
CA ASN A 131 5.97 -15.00 -7.34
C ASN A 131 4.91 -15.74 -6.54
N PHE A 132 3.66 -15.59 -6.94
CA PHE A 132 2.60 -16.40 -6.37
C PHE A 132 2.64 -17.77 -7.05
N GLU A 133 3.10 -18.77 -6.31
CA GLU A 133 2.91 -20.13 -6.75
C GLU A 133 1.42 -20.46 -6.80
N SER A 134 1.09 -21.55 -7.47
CA SER A 134 -0.29 -21.99 -7.69
C SER A 134 -1.17 -21.90 -6.45
N GLY A 135 -2.31 -21.22 -6.51
CA GLY A 135 -3.30 -21.14 -5.45
C GLY A 135 -3.76 -19.74 -5.10
N PHE A 136 -2.98 -18.70 -5.45
CA PHE A 136 -3.38 -17.31 -5.22
C PHE A 136 -3.56 -16.57 -6.54
N THR A 137 -4.55 -15.68 -6.55
CA THR A 137 -4.72 -14.68 -7.59
C THR A 137 -4.63 -13.31 -6.94
N ALA A 138 -3.92 -12.39 -7.56
CA ALA A 138 -3.71 -11.06 -7.00
C ALA A 138 -3.98 -9.96 -8.02
N ALA A 139 -4.53 -8.86 -7.54
CA ALA A 139 -4.59 -7.60 -8.27
C ALA A 139 -3.82 -6.55 -7.48
N ALA A 140 -3.18 -5.63 -8.18
CA ALA A 140 -2.44 -4.55 -7.55
C ALA A 140 -3.09 -3.19 -7.84
N ILE A 141 -3.09 -2.34 -6.83
CA ILE A 141 -3.48 -0.94 -6.95
C ILE A 141 -2.26 -0.09 -6.62
N THR A 142 -1.95 0.88 -7.47
CA THR A 142 -0.89 1.85 -7.19
C THR A 142 -1.49 3.11 -6.59
N ILE A 143 -0.97 3.55 -5.46
CA ILE A 143 -1.40 4.75 -4.76
C ILE A 143 -0.24 5.72 -4.73
N PHE A 144 -0.47 6.94 -5.22
CA PHE A 144 0.50 8.02 -5.15
C PHE A 144 0.11 8.97 -4.03
N TYR A 145 1.08 9.32 -3.19
CA TYR A 145 0.86 10.19 -2.05
C TYR A 145 1.89 11.32 -2.00
N ARG A 146 1.53 12.35 -1.26
CA ARG A 146 2.47 13.40 -0.85
C ARG A 146 2.28 13.74 0.62
N ARG A 147 3.33 14.24 1.22
CA ARG A 147 3.32 14.76 2.57
C ARG A 147 4.22 15.99 2.63
N ASP A 148 3.68 17.11 3.10
CA ASP A 148 4.47 18.32 3.26
C ASP A 148 5.11 18.34 4.64
N LEU A 149 6.41 18.63 4.68
CA LEU A 149 7.24 18.64 5.86
C LEU A 149 7.73 20.05 6.12
N ASP A 150 7.37 20.62 7.24
CA ASP A 150 7.94 21.86 7.75
C ASP A 150 9.12 21.51 8.65
N LEU A 151 10.32 21.83 8.20
CA LEU A 151 11.54 21.57 8.95
C LEU A 151 12.01 22.80 9.74
#